data_e6c1801ae87a76542ea6fed443718c51
#
_entry.id   e6c1801ae87a76542ea6fed443718c51
#
_cell.length_a   1.000
_cell.length_b   1.000
_cell.length_c   1.000
_cell.angle_alpha   90.00
_cell.angle_beta   90.00
_cell.angle_gamma   90.00
#
_symmetry.space_group_name_H-M   'P 1'
#
loop_
_entity.id
_entity.type
_entity.pdbx_description
1 polymer ?
#
loop_
_entity_poly.entity_id
_entity_poly.type
_entity_poly.pdbx_seq_one_letter_code
_entity_poly.pdbx_strand_id
1 'polypeptide(L)'
;MKLTKLSLVAALLIGSSAFAIENTKVSGDVKLYYGTMDSDNGTYLGNSTSFGDDEGAYGNAAVNLGLTTDLSEGVSAGVNATYVTTLGLENNLVDNTWSNSHTVTSNNSATFAGGAQLDDAFYIGELWLAGTAFDTTAKVGRQALDTPLAFTETWGIDQNTFEAAVLINQSIPDTTIVATYVGKSNGSSDDLNSTGGTSANGLNAVAGYATAAQAGYLAQGGDFNTFGTDGVYVAGIINNSVKPLTVQAWYYDLVQMAEAYWLQADLNMDGILAGAQYTVVDADKTVAGVDEDKAYAVMLGYEMKDTVTLKVAYSSVDDKGAIGVANVATGNSTTDGRNGSGAQSKLYTELWWGYGNVSTTGADAYSLTAEATVGPEIDLFAGYYFVDVDPKTLLGAAAGDDDRREVTEIALVVSKSFGPLDTSLAYIYDDVDEKLSTNDDTTTQHLQVYLTYNF
;
A
#
# COMPACT_ATOMS: atom_id res chain seq x y z
N MET A 1 -6.46 32.40 6.05
CA MET A 1 -7.40 31.43 5.49
C MET A 1 -7.33 30.03 6.11
N LYS A 2 -6.34 29.72 6.94
CA LYS A 2 -6.15 28.37 7.56
C LYS A 2 -7.13 28.07 8.72
N LEU A 3 -7.66 29.08 9.39
CA LEU A 3 -8.59 28.93 10.53
C LEU A 3 -10.04 28.59 10.18
N THR A 4 -10.46 28.82 8.94
CA THR A 4 -11.85 28.57 8.50
C THR A 4 -12.14 27.09 8.22
N LYS A 5 -11.11 26.27 7.95
CA LYS A 5 -11.30 24.84 7.70
C LYS A 5 -11.44 24.03 9.00
N LEU A 6 -10.73 24.45 10.07
CA LEU A 6 -10.89 23.84 11.40
C LEU A 6 -12.27 24.14 12.02
N SER A 7 -12.86 25.31 11.71
CA SER A 7 -14.17 25.68 12.23
C SER A 7 -15.33 24.85 11.67
N LEU A 8 -15.17 24.23 10.49
CA LEU A 8 -16.21 23.38 9.90
C LEU A 8 -16.32 22.04 10.66
N VAL A 9 -15.18 21.45 11.04
CA VAL A 9 -15.14 20.21 11.84
C VAL A 9 -15.67 20.48 13.25
N ALA A 10 -15.28 21.60 13.87
CA ALA A 10 -15.82 22.03 15.15
C ALA A 10 -17.31 22.36 15.08
N ALA A 11 -17.81 22.93 13.97
CA ALA A 11 -19.24 23.20 13.76
C ALA A 11 -20.05 21.91 13.54
N LEU A 12 -19.50 20.91 12.90
CA LEU A 12 -20.10 19.58 12.78
C LEU A 12 -20.18 18.86 14.15
N LEU A 13 -19.17 19.03 15.01
CA LEU A 13 -19.16 18.48 16.37
C LEU A 13 -20.18 19.19 17.29
N ILE A 14 -20.42 20.49 17.12
CA ILE A 14 -21.36 21.27 17.94
C ILE A 14 -22.81 21.12 17.42
N GLY A 15 -23.01 20.90 16.13
CA GLY A 15 -24.32 20.71 15.51
C GLY A 15 -25.00 19.38 15.82
N SER A 16 -24.27 18.42 16.40
CA SER A 16 -24.78 17.07 16.69
C SER A 16 -25.85 17.00 17.78
N SER A 17 -26.04 18.08 18.54
CA SER A 17 -27.06 18.15 19.60
C SER A 17 -28.49 18.47 19.14
N ALA A 18 -28.70 18.82 17.86
CA ALA A 18 -29.99 19.25 17.33
C ALA A 18 -30.78 18.16 16.54
N PHE A 19 -30.12 17.04 16.22
CA PHE A 19 -30.76 15.88 15.60
C PHE A 19 -30.64 14.69 16.55
N ALA A 20 -31.56 13.75 16.50
CA ALA A 20 -31.48 12.48 17.24
C ALA A 20 -30.37 11.61 16.64
N ILE A 21 -29.12 12.08 16.70
CA ILE A 21 -27.91 11.37 16.28
C ILE A 21 -27.47 10.51 17.44
N GLU A 22 -27.50 9.19 17.28
CA GLU A 22 -27.14 8.22 18.30
C GLU A 22 -25.74 7.67 18.02
N ASN A 23 -25.09 7.13 19.04
CA ASN A 23 -23.80 6.43 18.95
C ASN A 23 -22.68 7.23 18.24
N THR A 24 -22.67 8.56 18.41
CA THR A 24 -21.60 9.40 17.87
C THR A 24 -20.28 9.09 18.57
N LYS A 25 -19.29 8.73 17.78
CA LYS A 25 -17.91 8.48 18.24
C LYS A 25 -16.98 9.47 17.54
N VAL A 26 -16.11 10.07 18.32
CA VAL A 26 -14.96 10.82 17.87
C VAL A 26 -13.72 9.97 18.15
N SER A 27 -12.87 9.83 17.18
CA SER A 27 -11.61 9.11 17.29
C SER A 27 -10.57 9.80 16.43
N GLY A 28 -9.32 9.53 16.70
CA GLY A 28 -8.25 10.06 15.89
C GLY A 28 -6.91 9.55 16.35
N ASP A 29 -5.90 9.99 15.62
CA ASP A 29 -4.51 9.72 15.96
C ASP A 29 -3.61 10.91 15.61
N VAL A 30 -2.48 10.97 16.29
CA VAL A 30 -1.35 11.82 15.92
C VAL A 30 -0.19 10.88 15.66
N LYS A 31 0.34 10.95 14.47
CA LYS A 31 1.47 10.12 14.03
C LYS A 31 2.71 10.96 13.84
N LEU A 32 3.85 10.41 14.20
CA LEU A 32 5.17 10.94 13.89
C LEU A 32 6.00 9.81 13.28
N TYR A 33 6.64 10.12 12.16
CA TYR A 33 7.58 9.23 11.50
C TYR A 33 8.92 9.90 11.34
N TYR A 34 9.98 9.17 11.63
CA TYR A 34 11.35 9.53 11.28
C TYR A 34 12.09 8.29 10.82
N GLY A 35 12.78 8.41 9.70
CA GLY A 35 13.66 7.38 9.16
C GLY A 35 14.98 7.98 8.74
N THR A 36 16.05 7.18 8.81
CA THR A 36 17.36 7.52 8.28
C THR A 36 17.96 6.30 7.62
N MET A 37 18.76 6.50 6.57
CA MET A 37 19.39 5.42 5.85
C MET A 37 20.89 5.59 5.74
N ASP A 38 21.59 4.45 5.70
CA ASP A 38 22.98 4.28 5.31
C ASP A 38 22.98 3.55 3.95
N SER A 39 23.54 4.15 2.92
CA SER A 39 23.59 3.59 1.57
C SER A 39 24.96 3.79 0.96
N ASP A 40 25.55 2.75 0.42
CA ASP A 40 26.90 2.78 -0.16
C ASP A 40 26.91 3.29 -1.61
N ASN A 41 25.78 3.23 -2.29
CA ASN A 41 25.64 3.71 -3.66
C ASN A 41 24.37 4.55 -3.78
N GLY A 42 24.52 5.84 -3.77
CA GLY A 42 23.44 6.82 -3.61
C GLY A 42 22.29 6.76 -4.62
N THR A 43 21.64 5.63 -4.69
CA THR A 43 20.56 5.32 -5.65
C THR A 43 19.34 6.22 -5.50
N TYR A 44 19.07 6.70 -4.29
CA TYR A 44 17.96 7.64 -4.06
C TYR A 44 18.36 9.10 -4.30
N LEU A 45 19.63 9.47 -4.06
CA LEU A 45 20.08 10.85 -4.05
C LEU A 45 21.39 11.10 -4.84
N GLY A 46 21.96 10.03 -5.44
CA GLY A 46 23.20 10.13 -6.21
C GLY A 46 24.48 10.22 -5.36
N ASN A 47 24.38 10.15 -4.02
CA ASN A 47 25.50 10.17 -3.08
C ASN A 47 25.36 9.04 -2.06
N SER A 48 26.45 8.51 -1.55
CA SER A 48 26.42 7.64 -0.36
C SER A 48 25.98 8.44 0.85
N THR A 49 25.15 7.86 1.69
CA THR A 49 24.66 8.44 2.94
C THR A 49 25.04 7.58 4.12
N SER A 50 25.12 8.18 5.30
CA SER A 50 25.31 7.48 6.57
C SER A 50 24.15 7.78 7.51
N PHE A 51 23.93 6.91 8.50
CA PHE A 51 22.88 7.15 9.49
C PHE A 51 23.05 8.52 10.16
N GLY A 52 21.98 9.32 10.12
CA GLY A 52 21.92 10.64 10.69
C GLY A 52 22.33 11.78 9.74
N ASP A 53 22.75 11.45 8.53
CA ASP A 53 22.89 12.45 7.47
C ASP A 53 21.51 12.92 7.05
N ASP A 54 21.33 14.23 6.91
CA ASP A 54 20.06 14.84 6.50
C ASP A 54 19.65 14.40 5.09
N GLU A 55 20.60 14.21 4.20
CA GLU A 55 20.40 13.72 2.82
C GLU A 55 19.75 12.31 2.78
N GLY A 56 20.01 11.46 3.78
CA GLY A 56 19.45 10.12 3.93
C GLY A 56 18.28 10.03 4.92
N ALA A 57 17.74 11.15 5.37
CA ALA A 57 16.72 11.15 6.41
C ALA A 57 15.34 11.59 5.89
N TYR A 58 14.30 11.04 6.50
CA TYR A 58 12.89 11.32 6.23
C TYR A 58 12.18 11.69 7.53
N GLY A 59 11.21 12.59 7.45
CA GLY A 59 10.43 12.89 8.64
C GLY A 59 9.17 13.68 8.35
N ASN A 60 8.08 13.29 8.99
CA ASN A 60 6.82 14.00 8.92
C ASN A 60 5.86 13.58 10.04
N ALA A 61 4.80 14.33 10.17
CA ALA A 61 3.72 14.07 11.11
C ALA A 61 2.36 14.13 10.43
N ALA A 62 1.40 13.38 10.95
CA ALA A 62 0.01 13.47 10.55
C ALA A 62 -0.92 13.56 11.75
N VAL A 63 -2.06 14.22 11.56
CA VAL A 63 -3.17 14.23 12.50
C VAL A 63 -4.42 13.78 11.79
N ASN A 64 -5.02 12.70 12.25
CA ASN A 64 -6.29 12.19 11.78
C ASN A 64 -7.38 12.48 12.79
N LEU A 65 -8.52 12.97 12.33
CA LEU A 65 -9.70 13.21 13.15
C LEU A 65 -10.92 12.59 12.48
N GLY A 66 -11.45 11.55 13.10
CA GLY A 66 -12.60 10.78 12.65
C GLY A 66 -13.86 11.07 13.47
N LEU A 67 -15.00 11.03 12.80
CA LEU A 67 -16.31 11.05 13.42
C LEU A 67 -17.20 10.03 12.71
N THR A 68 -17.83 9.16 13.49
CA THR A 68 -18.85 8.22 13.01
C THR A 68 -20.13 8.39 13.83
N THR A 69 -21.29 8.19 13.20
CA THR A 69 -22.58 8.37 13.87
C THR A 69 -23.68 7.56 13.20
N ASP A 70 -24.69 7.16 13.98
CA ASP A 70 -25.94 6.62 13.46
C ASP A 70 -26.91 7.79 13.16
N LEU A 71 -27.37 7.87 11.93
CA LEU A 71 -28.33 8.86 11.48
C LEU A 71 -29.79 8.40 11.73
N SER A 72 -30.00 7.09 11.64
CA SER A 72 -31.24 6.40 11.96
C SER A 72 -30.97 4.91 12.11
N GLU A 73 -31.98 4.12 12.49
CA GLU A 73 -31.86 2.66 12.54
C GLU A 73 -31.37 2.10 11.20
N GLY A 74 -30.24 1.40 11.24
CA GLY A 74 -29.59 0.79 10.08
C GLY A 74 -28.92 1.78 9.11
N VAL A 75 -28.84 3.08 9.44
CA VAL A 75 -28.14 4.07 8.60
C VAL A 75 -27.09 4.80 9.41
N SER A 76 -25.84 4.78 8.94
CA SER A 76 -24.69 5.43 9.58
C SER A 76 -23.90 6.28 8.59
N ALA A 77 -23.13 7.21 9.13
CA ALA A 77 -22.22 8.06 8.36
C ALA A 77 -20.88 8.21 9.07
N GLY A 78 -19.84 8.49 8.30
CA GLY A 78 -18.52 8.77 8.84
C GLY A 78 -17.76 9.79 8.01
N VAL A 79 -16.86 10.49 8.70
CA VAL A 79 -15.89 11.40 8.10
C VAL A 79 -14.55 11.23 8.81
N ASN A 80 -13.46 11.27 8.04
CA ASN A 80 -12.10 11.38 8.55
C ASN A 80 -11.39 12.52 7.83
N ALA A 81 -10.80 13.43 8.59
CA ALA A 81 -10.00 14.54 8.10
C ALA A 81 -8.55 14.32 8.50
N THR A 82 -7.65 14.49 7.54
CA THR A 82 -6.21 14.31 7.69
C THR A 82 -5.49 15.63 7.48
N TYR A 83 -4.53 15.92 8.35
CA TYR A 83 -3.55 16.99 8.18
C TYR A 83 -2.15 16.40 8.26
N VAL A 84 -1.36 16.61 7.23
CA VAL A 84 0.03 16.14 7.13
C VAL A 84 0.96 17.35 7.09
N THR A 85 2.08 17.29 7.82
CA THR A 85 3.08 18.34 7.92
C THR A 85 4.47 17.75 8.15
N THR A 86 5.49 18.44 7.71
CA THR A 86 6.89 18.11 7.99
C THR A 86 7.35 18.63 9.35
N LEU A 87 6.56 19.45 10.02
CA LEU A 87 6.93 20.18 11.25
C LEU A 87 8.16 21.09 11.09
N GLY A 88 8.57 21.41 9.83
CA GLY A 88 9.77 22.17 9.53
C GLY A 88 11.06 21.36 9.69
N LEU A 89 10.99 20.04 9.72
CA LEU A 89 12.17 19.16 9.82
C LEU A 89 13.05 19.27 8.58
N GLU A 90 12.47 19.61 7.44
CA GLU A 90 13.15 19.80 6.16
C GLU A 90 14.15 20.97 6.15
N ASN A 91 14.18 21.79 7.19
CA ASN A 91 15.12 22.91 7.24
C ASN A 91 16.57 22.49 7.57
N ASN A 92 16.75 21.41 8.35
CA ASN A 92 18.09 20.99 8.78
C ASN A 92 18.18 19.58 9.39
N LEU A 93 17.12 18.78 9.34
CA LEU A 93 17.13 17.43 9.92
C LEU A 93 16.79 16.34 8.90
N VAL A 94 16.10 16.69 7.83
CA VAL A 94 15.68 15.75 6.80
C VAL A 94 15.66 16.42 5.44
N ASP A 95 16.14 15.76 4.42
CA ASP A 95 16.03 16.18 3.03
C ASP A 95 14.81 15.58 2.34
N ASN A 96 14.18 14.59 2.96
CA ASN A 96 13.06 13.88 2.39
C ASN A 96 11.86 13.89 3.33
N THR A 97 10.68 13.90 2.75
CA THR A 97 9.43 13.75 3.49
C THR A 97 8.65 12.60 2.92
N TRP A 98 8.02 11.85 3.80
CA TRP A 98 7.27 10.68 3.41
C TRP A 98 5.92 10.70 4.09
N SER A 99 4.92 11.12 3.37
CA SER A 99 3.68 11.53 3.97
C SER A 99 2.60 10.45 3.99
N ASN A 100 2.69 9.45 3.15
CA ASN A 100 1.78 8.31 3.20
C ASN A 100 2.36 7.14 2.41
N SER A 101 1.56 6.10 2.27
CA SER A 101 1.86 4.99 1.39
C SER A 101 2.24 5.40 -0.03
N HIS A 102 2.01 6.63 -0.46
CA HIS A 102 2.23 7.03 -1.85
C HIS A 102 2.62 8.49 -2.02
N THR A 103 2.84 9.18 -0.96
CA THR A 103 3.35 10.54 -1.06
C THR A 103 4.77 10.59 -0.69
N VAL A 104 5.58 10.39 -1.65
CA VAL A 104 6.95 10.77 -1.56
C VAL A 104 7.12 12.07 -2.29
N THR A 105 7.55 13.07 -1.60
CA THR A 105 8.42 14.01 -2.22
C THR A 105 9.84 13.60 -1.84
N SER A 106 10.41 12.64 -2.53
CA SER A 106 11.84 12.57 -2.57
C SER A 106 12.29 13.73 -3.44
N ASN A 107 12.65 14.80 -2.84
CA ASN A 107 13.45 15.75 -3.52
C ASN A 107 14.88 15.44 -3.13
N ASN A 108 15.68 15.07 -4.11
CA ASN A 108 17.11 15.10 -3.90
C ASN A 108 17.47 16.48 -3.35
N SER A 109 18.52 16.56 -2.58
CA SER A 109 19.05 17.80 -1.98
C SER A 109 19.10 18.98 -2.97
N ALA A 110 19.27 18.72 -4.26
CA ALA A 110 19.24 19.75 -5.32
C ALA A 110 17.86 20.40 -5.48
N THR A 111 16.79 19.67 -5.21
CA THR A 111 15.42 20.21 -5.31
C THR A 111 15.03 20.94 -4.02
N PHE A 112 15.48 20.47 -2.86
CA PHE A 112 15.36 21.22 -1.59
C PHE A 112 16.17 22.52 -1.62
N ALA A 113 17.41 22.48 -2.11
CA ALA A 113 18.21 23.68 -2.34
C ALA A 113 17.54 24.67 -3.30
N GLY A 114 16.64 24.19 -4.16
CA GLY A 114 15.78 24.98 -5.03
C GLY A 114 14.52 25.56 -4.36
N GLY A 115 14.29 25.28 -3.08
CA GLY A 115 13.15 25.80 -2.32
C GLY A 115 11.82 25.07 -2.56
N ALA A 116 11.84 23.89 -3.14
CA ALA A 116 10.67 23.05 -3.24
C ALA A 116 10.44 22.37 -1.88
N GLN A 117 9.65 22.99 -1.04
CA GLN A 117 9.21 22.41 0.23
C GLN A 117 7.87 21.70 0.05
N LEU A 118 7.66 20.61 0.79
CA LEU A 118 6.34 20.01 0.90
C LEU A 118 5.43 20.99 1.66
N ASP A 119 4.43 21.50 0.99
CA ASP A 119 3.38 22.25 1.67
C ASP A 119 2.58 21.33 2.59
N ASP A 120 2.12 21.87 3.73
CA ASP A 120 1.18 21.17 4.58
C ASP A 120 -0.05 20.72 3.78
N ALA A 121 -0.42 19.47 3.90
CA ALA A 121 -1.58 18.91 3.24
C ALA A 121 -2.76 18.79 4.22
N PHE A 122 -3.96 19.18 3.79
CA PHE A 122 -5.21 18.94 4.51
C PHE A 122 -6.26 18.42 3.55
N TYR A 123 -6.83 17.25 3.84
CA TYR A 123 -7.87 16.64 3.02
C TYR A 123 -8.86 15.81 3.84
N ILE A 124 -9.96 15.42 3.20
CA ILE A 124 -10.93 14.47 3.74
C ILE A 124 -10.64 13.12 3.11
N GLY A 125 -9.99 12.25 3.89
CA GLY A 125 -9.64 10.89 3.48
C GLY A 125 -10.88 9.98 3.44
N GLU A 126 -11.78 10.08 4.43
CA GLU A 126 -13.03 9.34 4.41
C GLU A 126 -14.24 10.27 4.53
N LEU A 127 -15.29 9.98 3.75
CA LEU A 127 -16.59 10.62 3.82
C LEU A 127 -17.62 9.68 3.20
N TRP A 128 -18.39 8.99 4.04
CA TRP A 128 -19.26 7.94 3.58
C TRP A 128 -20.62 7.90 4.28
N LEU A 129 -21.59 7.30 3.59
CA LEU A 129 -22.90 6.92 4.10
C LEU A 129 -23.03 5.39 3.96
N ALA A 130 -23.52 4.72 5.00
CA ALA A 130 -23.80 3.29 4.96
C ALA A 130 -25.22 3.00 5.41
N GLY A 131 -25.80 1.97 4.81
CA GLY A 131 -27.13 1.44 5.17
C GLY A 131 -27.08 -0.07 5.28
N THR A 132 -27.65 -0.65 6.36
CA THR A 132 -27.71 -2.09 6.59
C THR A 132 -29.15 -2.57 6.72
N ALA A 133 -29.55 -3.53 5.91
CA ALA A 133 -30.85 -4.21 5.97
C ALA A 133 -30.74 -5.63 5.42
N PHE A 134 -31.46 -6.59 6.01
CA PHE A 134 -31.54 -7.99 5.53
C PHE A 134 -30.16 -8.63 5.31
N ASP A 135 -29.25 -8.53 6.29
CA ASP A 135 -27.87 -9.03 6.23
C ASP A 135 -27.04 -8.46 5.06
N THR A 136 -27.46 -7.32 4.55
CA THR A 136 -26.79 -6.60 3.46
C THR A 136 -26.43 -5.20 3.92
N THR A 137 -25.16 -4.84 3.78
CA THR A 137 -24.65 -3.49 4.00
C THR A 137 -24.23 -2.87 2.67
N ALA A 138 -24.76 -1.69 2.39
CA ALA A 138 -24.30 -0.81 1.30
C ALA A 138 -23.56 0.38 1.90
N LYS A 139 -22.33 0.68 1.42
CA LYS A 139 -21.54 1.84 1.84
C LYS A 139 -21.07 2.60 0.61
N VAL A 140 -21.31 3.91 0.57
CA VAL A 140 -20.96 4.76 -0.57
C VAL A 140 -20.20 5.97 -0.09
N GLY A 141 -19.16 6.36 -0.81
CA GLY A 141 -18.33 7.52 -0.52
C GLY A 141 -16.84 7.19 -0.45
N ARG A 142 -16.08 8.11 0.15
CA ARG A 142 -14.65 7.91 0.42
C ARG A 142 -14.46 6.96 1.57
N GLN A 143 -13.74 5.88 1.37
CA GLN A 143 -13.58 4.80 2.34
C GLN A 143 -12.32 3.96 2.07
N ALA A 144 -11.83 3.28 3.09
CA ALA A 144 -10.83 2.23 2.94
C ALA A 144 -11.43 1.00 2.24
N LEU A 145 -10.62 0.29 1.47
CA LEU A 145 -10.94 -1.00 0.86
C LEU A 145 -9.90 -2.03 1.26
N ASP A 146 -10.31 -3.31 1.25
CA ASP A 146 -9.44 -4.43 1.54
C ASP A 146 -9.77 -5.64 0.63
N THR A 147 -9.63 -5.43 -0.69
CA THR A 147 -9.75 -6.50 -1.68
C THR A 147 -8.34 -6.93 -2.14
N PRO A 148 -8.13 -8.12 -2.71
CA PRO A 148 -6.78 -8.58 -3.03
C PRO A 148 -5.93 -7.70 -3.96
N LEU A 149 -6.54 -7.07 -4.96
CA LEU A 149 -5.84 -6.24 -5.96
C LEU A 149 -6.20 -4.76 -5.90
N ALA A 150 -7.11 -4.35 -5.01
CA ALA A 150 -7.45 -2.96 -4.76
C ALA A 150 -7.67 -2.77 -3.27
N PHE A 151 -6.67 -2.28 -2.56
CA PHE A 151 -6.71 -2.17 -1.11
C PHE A 151 -6.01 -0.91 -0.60
N THR A 152 -6.39 -0.55 0.61
CA THR A 152 -5.77 0.52 1.38
C THR A 152 -4.43 0.05 1.91
N GLU A 153 -3.37 0.78 1.62
CA GLU A 153 -2.04 0.58 2.17
C GLU A 153 -1.83 1.48 3.38
N THR A 154 -1.22 0.95 4.43
CA THR A 154 -1.14 1.59 5.74
C THR A 154 0.30 1.71 6.28
N TRP A 155 1.30 1.45 5.45
CA TRP A 155 2.70 1.45 5.87
C TRP A 155 3.31 2.85 6.02
N GLY A 156 2.70 3.87 5.44
CA GLY A 156 3.16 5.25 5.54
C GLY A 156 2.58 6.03 6.71
N ILE A 157 2.74 7.35 6.69
CA ILE A 157 2.22 8.24 7.75
C ILE A 157 0.69 8.36 7.68
N ASP A 158 0.10 8.22 6.50
CA ASP A 158 -1.34 8.14 6.28
C ASP A 158 -1.66 7.05 5.25
N GLN A 159 -2.91 6.70 5.11
CA GLN A 159 -3.40 5.64 4.25
C GLN A 159 -4.08 6.20 3.00
N ASN A 160 -4.01 5.48 1.89
CA ASN A 160 -4.86 5.78 0.75
C ASN A 160 -6.30 5.31 0.96
N THR A 161 -7.23 5.98 0.31
CA THR A 161 -8.65 5.65 0.33
C THR A 161 -9.28 5.75 -1.06
N PHE A 162 -10.53 5.35 -1.18
CA PHE A 162 -11.22 5.19 -2.46
C PHE A 162 -12.58 5.90 -2.45
N GLU A 163 -12.95 6.57 -3.54
CA GLU A 163 -14.35 6.92 -3.82
C GLU A 163 -15.01 5.68 -4.44
N ALA A 164 -15.82 4.99 -3.63
CA ALA A 164 -16.38 3.69 -3.98
C ALA A 164 -17.81 3.50 -3.51
N ALA A 165 -18.50 2.55 -4.16
CA ALA A 165 -19.77 2.01 -3.69
C ALA A 165 -19.56 0.51 -3.42
N VAL A 166 -19.77 0.08 -2.18
CA VAL A 166 -19.54 -1.29 -1.71
C VAL A 166 -20.85 -1.90 -1.25
N LEU A 167 -21.15 -3.12 -1.68
CA LEU A 167 -22.25 -3.94 -1.20
C LEU A 167 -21.68 -5.21 -0.60
N ILE A 168 -22.03 -5.50 0.66
CA ILE A 168 -21.62 -6.72 1.36
C ILE A 168 -22.89 -7.46 1.79
N ASN A 169 -23.04 -8.72 1.40
CA ASN A 169 -24.14 -9.58 1.81
C ASN A 169 -23.62 -10.78 2.59
N GLN A 170 -24.24 -11.04 3.74
CA GLN A 170 -23.91 -12.13 4.66
C GLN A 170 -25.14 -13.01 5.01
N SER A 171 -26.16 -13.02 4.13
CA SER A 171 -27.37 -13.81 4.33
C SER A 171 -27.16 -15.33 4.19
N ILE A 172 -26.05 -15.73 3.55
CA ILE A 172 -25.67 -17.14 3.44
C ILE A 172 -24.72 -17.46 4.60
N PRO A 173 -25.01 -18.47 5.43
CA PRO A 173 -24.12 -18.82 6.55
C PRO A 173 -22.67 -19.07 6.10
N ASP A 174 -21.73 -18.59 6.91
CA ASP A 174 -20.28 -18.70 6.66
C ASP A 174 -19.82 -18.17 5.29
N THR A 175 -20.62 -17.33 4.62
CA THR A 175 -20.32 -16.80 3.29
C THR A 175 -20.53 -15.30 3.26
N THR A 176 -19.51 -14.59 2.77
CA THR A 176 -19.60 -13.15 2.48
C THR A 176 -19.49 -12.94 0.96
N ILE A 177 -20.48 -12.26 0.40
CA ILE A 177 -20.49 -11.82 -1.00
C ILE A 177 -20.21 -10.32 -1.02
N VAL A 178 -19.30 -9.90 -1.87
CA VAL A 178 -18.90 -8.49 -2.03
C VAL A 178 -19.12 -8.08 -3.49
N ALA A 179 -19.71 -6.91 -3.69
CA ALA A 179 -19.72 -6.23 -4.97
C ALA A 179 -19.28 -4.79 -4.75
N THR A 180 -18.35 -4.30 -5.56
CA THR A 180 -17.77 -2.96 -5.39
C THR A 180 -17.63 -2.28 -6.75
N TYR A 181 -17.95 -1.01 -6.78
CA TYR A 181 -17.54 -0.10 -7.83
C TYR A 181 -16.52 0.90 -7.24
N VAL A 182 -15.39 1.08 -7.88
CA VAL A 182 -14.34 2.02 -7.50
C VAL A 182 -14.18 3.04 -8.61
N GLY A 183 -14.49 4.30 -8.33
CA GLY A 183 -14.36 5.39 -9.30
C GLY A 183 -13.03 6.12 -9.21
N LYS A 184 -12.52 6.31 -7.98
CA LYS A 184 -11.29 7.10 -7.73
C LYS A 184 -10.51 6.57 -6.54
N SER A 185 -9.22 6.95 -6.48
CA SER A 185 -8.33 6.76 -5.33
C SER A 185 -7.43 7.97 -5.15
N ASN A 186 -6.96 8.19 -3.93
CA ASN A 186 -5.90 9.14 -3.63
C ASN A 186 -4.53 8.47 -3.41
N GLY A 187 -4.42 7.18 -3.68
CA GLY A 187 -3.17 6.42 -3.54
C GLY A 187 -2.22 6.55 -4.73
N SER A 188 -2.66 7.07 -5.84
CA SER A 188 -1.85 7.35 -7.02
C SER A 188 -1.99 8.81 -7.41
N SER A 189 -0.86 9.46 -7.68
CA SER A 189 -0.85 10.83 -8.19
C SER A 189 -1.29 10.93 -9.65
N ASP A 190 -1.38 9.80 -10.33
CA ASP A 190 -1.61 9.79 -11.75
C ASP A 190 -3.10 9.75 -12.07
N ASP A 191 -3.58 10.79 -12.70
CA ASP A 191 -4.79 10.71 -13.51
C ASP A 191 -4.54 9.68 -14.62
N LEU A 192 -5.15 8.51 -14.53
CA LEU A 192 -5.10 7.45 -15.55
C LEU A 192 -5.54 7.95 -16.94
N ASN A 193 -6.06 9.15 -17.05
CA ASN A 193 -6.48 9.83 -18.28
C ASN A 193 -5.50 10.89 -18.80
N SER A 194 -4.41 11.22 -18.11
CA SER A 194 -3.54 12.28 -18.59
C SER A 194 -2.68 11.78 -19.75
N THR A 195 -2.90 12.35 -20.91
CA THR A 195 -2.11 12.11 -22.12
C THR A 195 -0.86 13.00 -22.09
N GLY A 196 0.30 12.46 -21.79
CA GLY A 196 1.53 13.21 -22.01
C GLY A 196 2.72 12.95 -21.13
N GLY A 197 2.74 11.94 -20.30
CA GLY A 197 3.86 11.62 -19.44
C GLY A 197 4.68 10.41 -19.84
N THR A 198 5.91 10.40 -19.37
CA THR A 198 6.92 9.38 -19.70
C THR A 198 7.08 8.29 -18.65
N SER A 199 6.22 8.28 -17.63
CA SER A 199 6.22 7.24 -16.61
C SER A 199 4.84 6.64 -16.51
N ALA A 200 4.74 5.41 -16.90
CA ALA A 200 3.52 4.62 -16.81
C ALA A 200 3.72 3.58 -15.72
N ASN A 201 2.87 3.55 -14.71
CA ASN A 201 2.71 2.36 -13.89
C ASN A 201 2.17 1.24 -14.79
N GLY A 202 2.37 -0.01 -14.39
CA GLY A 202 2.14 -1.17 -15.23
C GLY A 202 0.89 -1.09 -16.09
N LEU A 203 -0.30 -0.86 -15.52
CA LEU A 203 -1.57 -0.75 -16.27
C LEU A 203 -1.63 0.45 -17.21
N ASN A 204 -1.07 1.58 -16.83
CA ASN A 204 -1.07 2.80 -17.66
C ASN A 204 -0.10 2.68 -18.84
N ALA A 205 1.06 2.02 -18.65
CA ALA A 205 1.99 1.73 -19.73
C ALA A 205 1.34 0.88 -20.80
N VAL A 206 0.60 -0.11 -20.36
CA VAL A 206 -0.01 -1.12 -21.22
C VAL A 206 -1.21 -0.55 -21.96
N ALA A 207 -2.03 0.25 -21.34
CA ALA A 207 -3.22 0.83 -21.95
C ALA A 207 -2.93 2.01 -22.91
N GLY A 208 -1.67 2.42 -23.06
CA GLY A 208 -1.33 3.59 -23.87
C GLY A 208 -1.78 4.92 -23.25
N TYR A 209 -2.25 4.88 -22.02
CA TYR A 209 -2.53 6.06 -21.19
C TYR A 209 -1.23 6.48 -20.48
N ALA A 210 -0.23 6.83 -21.29
CA ALA A 210 1.03 7.33 -20.74
C ALA A 210 0.77 8.68 -20.10
N THR A 211 0.84 8.70 -18.80
CA THR A 211 0.75 9.93 -18.03
C THR A 211 2.15 10.42 -17.72
N ALA A 212 2.30 11.74 -17.65
CA ALA A 212 3.44 12.31 -16.98
C ALA A 212 3.32 11.99 -15.51
N ALA A 213 3.85 10.85 -15.11
CA ALA A 213 4.00 10.57 -13.72
C ALA A 213 4.93 11.62 -13.12
N GLN A 214 4.38 12.42 -12.26
CA GLN A 214 5.18 12.90 -11.14
C GLN A 214 5.11 11.78 -10.12
N ALA A 215 6.12 10.93 -10.13
CA ALA A 215 6.23 9.82 -9.21
C ALA A 215 5.98 10.30 -7.77
N GLY A 216 5.11 9.60 -7.08
CA GLY A 216 5.09 9.61 -5.64
C GLY A 216 4.44 10.78 -4.93
N TYR A 217 3.46 11.44 -5.53
CA TYR A 217 2.67 12.41 -4.77
C TYR A 217 1.32 11.81 -4.37
N LEU A 218 0.91 11.99 -3.10
CA LEU A 218 -0.49 12.32 -2.89
C LEU A 218 -0.78 13.43 -3.87
N ALA A 219 -1.73 13.24 -4.73
CA ALA A 219 -2.22 14.32 -5.55
C ALA A 219 -2.30 15.55 -4.66
N GLN A 220 -1.70 16.65 -5.05
CA GLN A 220 -1.45 17.79 -4.18
C GLN A 220 -2.67 18.07 -3.30
N GLY A 221 -2.54 17.85 -1.99
CA GLY A 221 -3.63 18.03 -1.05
C GLY A 221 -4.58 16.84 -0.86
N GLY A 222 -4.20 15.60 -1.24
CA GLY A 222 -5.02 14.39 -1.06
C GLY A 222 -6.14 14.24 -2.09
N ASP A 223 -5.97 14.80 -3.29
CA ASP A 223 -6.95 14.74 -4.37
C ASP A 223 -7.18 13.31 -4.85
N PHE A 224 -8.41 13.02 -5.28
CA PHE A 224 -8.83 11.72 -5.76
C PHE A 224 -8.80 11.67 -7.28
N ASN A 225 -7.96 10.81 -7.83
CA ASN A 225 -7.81 10.59 -9.26
C ASN A 225 -8.67 9.43 -9.76
N THR A 226 -9.16 9.53 -11.00
CA THR A 226 -10.04 8.53 -11.58
C THR A 226 -9.29 7.27 -12.01
N PHE A 227 -9.96 6.11 -11.85
CA PHE A 227 -9.54 4.87 -12.48
C PHE A 227 -10.10 4.80 -13.91
N GLY A 228 -9.26 5.05 -14.90
CA GLY A 228 -9.69 5.09 -16.28
C GLY A 228 -10.87 6.04 -16.49
N THR A 229 -11.68 5.80 -17.53
CA THR A 229 -12.89 6.58 -17.81
C THR A 229 -14.12 6.09 -17.06
N ASP A 230 -14.20 4.78 -16.77
CA ASP A 230 -15.43 4.11 -16.30
C ASP A 230 -15.25 3.39 -14.95
N GLY A 231 -14.07 3.49 -14.34
CA GLY A 231 -13.75 2.90 -13.04
C GLY A 231 -13.52 1.40 -13.07
N VAL A 232 -13.60 0.78 -11.89
CA VAL A 232 -13.35 -0.66 -11.68
C VAL A 232 -14.56 -1.30 -11.02
N TYR A 233 -15.06 -2.40 -11.58
CA TYR A 233 -16.06 -3.27 -10.95
C TYR A 233 -15.37 -4.46 -10.31
N VAL A 234 -15.75 -4.78 -9.08
CA VAL A 234 -15.19 -5.90 -8.31
C VAL A 234 -16.33 -6.78 -7.81
N ALA A 235 -16.18 -8.09 -7.96
CA ALA A 235 -17.05 -9.08 -7.34
C ALA A 235 -16.20 -10.08 -6.57
N GLY A 236 -16.58 -10.38 -5.33
CA GLY A 236 -15.87 -11.31 -4.46
C GLY A 236 -16.79 -12.22 -3.66
N ILE A 237 -16.29 -13.42 -3.37
CA ILE A 237 -16.91 -14.35 -2.44
C ILE A 237 -15.84 -14.89 -1.49
N ILE A 238 -16.15 -14.87 -0.20
CA ILE A 238 -15.34 -15.46 0.87
C ILE A 238 -16.21 -16.51 1.58
N ASN A 239 -15.72 -17.73 1.71
CA ASN A 239 -16.44 -18.83 2.32
C ASN A 239 -15.62 -19.53 3.41
N ASN A 240 -16.23 -19.70 4.57
CA ASN A 240 -15.68 -20.34 5.76
C ASN A 240 -16.50 -21.57 6.21
N SER A 241 -17.35 -22.14 5.35
CA SER A 241 -18.25 -23.24 5.71
C SER A 241 -17.53 -24.56 5.96
N VAL A 242 -16.33 -24.72 5.41
CA VAL A 242 -15.51 -25.93 5.59
C VAL A 242 -14.38 -25.61 6.57
N LYS A 243 -14.70 -25.58 7.86
CA LYS A 243 -13.69 -25.34 8.91
C LYS A 243 -12.63 -26.45 8.91
N PRO A 244 -11.33 -26.12 9.08
CA PRO A 244 -10.75 -24.79 9.34
C PRO A 244 -10.24 -24.05 8.07
N LEU A 245 -10.81 -24.32 6.92
CA LEU A 245 -10.45 -23.74 5.64
C LEU A 245 -11.26 -22.46 5.36
N THR A 246 -10.57 -21.39 4.93
CA THR A 246 -11.15 -20.20 4.30
C THR A 246 -10.81 -20.22 2.82
N VAL A 247 -11.79 -20.04 1.95
CA VAL A 247 -11.57 -19.87 0.52
C VAL A 247 -12.13 -18.55 0.04
N GLN A 248 -11.46 -17.91 -0.91
CA GLN A 248 -11.95 -16.69 -1.53
C GLN A 248 -11.69 -16.68 -3.03
N ALA A 249 -12.60 -16.05 -3.76
CA ALA A 249 -12.50 -15.84 -5.18
C ALA A 249 -12.97 -14.42 -5.52
N TRP A 250 -12.20 -13.73 -6.36
CA TRP A 250 -12.45 -12.36 -6.77
C TRP A 250 -12.30 -12.20 -8.27
N TYR A 251 -13.10 -11.30 -8.83
CA TYR A 251 -13.06 -10.86 -10.21
C TYR A 251 -13.05 -9.34 -10.25
N TYR A 252 -12.23 -8.79 -11.12
CA TYR A 252 -12.08 -7.35 -11.36
C TYR A 252 -12.27 -7.08 -12.84
N ASP A 253 -13.03 -6.05 -13.14
CA ASP A 253 -13.19 -5.48 -14.47
C ASP A 253 -12.75 -4.01 -14.42
N LEU A 254 -11.52 -3.75 -14.86
CA LEU A 254 -10.99 -2.41 -15.07
C LEU A 254 -11.41 -2.00 -16.48
N VAL A 255 -12.58 -1.39 -16.59
CA VAL A 255 -13.30 -1.16 -17.83
C VAL A 255 -12.39 -0.63 -18.94
N GLN A 256 -12.30 -1.36 -20.06
CA GLN A 256 -11.45 -1.07 -21.21
C GLN A 256 -9.92 -1.13 -20.95
N MET A 257 -9.49 -1.58 -19.79
CA MET A 257 -8.07 -1.63 -19.43
C MET A 257 -7.57 -3.04 -19.17
N ALA A 258 -8.22 -3.79 -18.29
CA ALA A 258 -7.81 -5.12 -17.87
C ALA A 258 -8.95 -5.87 -17.18
N GLU A 259 -8.86 -7.20 -17.17
CA GLU A 259 -9.59 -8.07 -16.27
C GLU A 259 -8.60 -8.74 -15.31
N ALA A 260 -9.03 -8.99 -14.07
CA ALA A 260 -8.19 -9.70 -13.13
C ALA A 260 -8.99 -10.70 -12.29
N TYR A 261 -8.31 -11.76 -11.86
CA TYR A 261 -8.87 -12.83 -11.04
C TYR A 261 -7.93 -13.11 -9.88
N TRP A 262 -8.50 -13.36 -8.70
CA TRP A 262 -7.75 -13.79 -7.53
C TRP A 262 -8.46 -14.96 -6.87
N LEU A 263 -7.73 -16.04 -6.63
CA LEU A 263 -8.17 -17.20 -5.88
C LEU A 263 -7.24 -17.42 -4.70
N GLN A 264 -7.78 -17.67 -3.52
CA GLN A 264 -7.00 -17.94 -2.33
C GLN A 264 -7.67 -18.96 -1.43
N ALA A 265 -6.87 -19.79 -0.80
CA ALA A 265 -7.31 -20.76 0.20
C ALA A 265 -6.34 -20.75 1.38
N ASP A 266 -6.85 -20.54 2.59
CA ASP A 266 -6.09 -20.50 3.83
C ASP A 266 -6.59 -21.53 4.81
N LEU A 267 -5.67 -22.30 5.38
CA LEU A 267 -5.91 -23.27 6.45
C LEU A 267 -5.26 -22.78 7.74
N ASN A 268 -6.03 -22.80 8.83
CA ASN A 268 -5.50 -22.63 10.19
C ASN A 268 -6.06 -23.74 11.09
N MET A 269 -5.24 -24.75 11.35
CA MET A 269 -5.63 -25.95 12.07
C MET A 269 -4.61 -26.30 13.16
N ASP A 270 -5.00 -26.10 14.42
CA ASP A 270 -4.18 -26.48 15.60
C ASP A 270 -2.74 -25.93 15.56
N GLY A 271 -2.61 -24.67 15.08
CA GLY A 271 -1.31 -24.00 14.91
C GLY A 271 -0.64 -24.25 13.56
N ILE A 272 -1.09 -25.23 12.78
CA ILE A 272 -0.62 -25.40 11.40
C ILE A 272 -1.30 -24.35 10.51
N LEU A 273 -0.48 -23.57 9.82
CA LEU A 273 -0.91 -22.60 8.84
C LEU A 273 -0.51 -23.10 7.45
N ALA A 274 -1.39 -23.02 6.49
CA ALA A 274 -1.07 -23.27 5.09
C ALA A 274 -1.90 -22.34 4.21
N GLY A 275 -1.32 -21.86 3.12
CA GLY A 275 -1.98 -20.97 2.20
C GLY A 275 -1.60 -21.27 0.75
N ALA A 276 -2.52 -21.00 -0.17
CA ALA A 276 -2.31 -21.04 -1.60
C ALA A 276 -3.03 -19.88 -2.27
N GLN A 277 -2.35 -19.20 -3.18
CA GLN A 277 -2.89 -18.09 -3.96
C GLN A 277 -2.65 -18.33 -5.45
N TYR A 278 -3.57 -17.87 -6.27
CA TYR A 278 -3.42 -17.80 -7.72
C TYR A 278 -4.11 -16.54 -8.23
N THR A 279 -3.42 -15.77 -9.05
CA THR A 279 -3.95 -14.54 -9.63
C THR A 279 -3.58 -14.42 -11.10
N VAL A 280 -4.42 -13.74 -11.84
CA VAL A 280 -4.21 -13.40 -13.26
C VAL A 280 -4.59 -11.93 -13.41
N VAL A 281 -3.78 -11.18 -14.15
CA VAL A 281 -4.09 -9.84 -14.63
C VAL A 281 -3.94 -9.86 -16.15
N ASP A 282 -5.05 -9.74 -16.86
CA ASP A 282 -5.13 -9.80 -18.34
C ASP A 282 -5.43 -8.40 -18.87
N ALA A 283 -4.40 -7.76 -19.44
CA ALA A 283 -4.56 -6.45 -20.07
C ALA A 283 -5.39 -6.55 -21.35
N ASP A 284 -6.20 -5.52 -21.64
CA ASP A 284 -7.01 -5.49 -22.85
C ASP A 284 -6.13 -5.66 -24.10
N LYS A 285 -6.57 -6.53 -25.02
CA LYS A 285 -5.89 -6.93 -26.27
C LYS A 285 -5.63 -5.77 -27.25
N THR A 286 -6.11 -4.57 -26.96
CA THR A 286 -5.75 -3.37 -27.73
C THR A 286 -4.27 -3.00 -27.55
N VAL A 287 -3.60 -3.56 -26.55
CA VAL A 287 -2.18 -3.39 -26.31
C VAL A 287 -1.43 -4.51 -27.03
N ALA A 288 -0.91 -4.21 -28.18
CA ALA A 288 -0.22 -5.18 -29.03
C ALA A 288 1.04 -5.72 -28.32
N GLY A 289 1.06 -7.04 -28.11
CA GLY A 289 2.25 -7.77 -27.68
C GLY A 289 2.41 -7.98 -26.18
N VAL A 290 1.40 -7.68 -25.38
CA VAL A 290 1.40 -7.99 -23.94
C VAL A 290 0.51 -9.22 -23.71
N ASP A 291 1.07 -10.21 -23.07
CA ASP A 291 0.37 -11.39 -22.56
C ASP A 291 -0.14 -11.11 -21.11
N GLU A 292 -0.97 -11.98 -20.59
CA GLU A 292 -1.48 -11.91 -19.22
C GLU A 292 -0.35 -12.17 -18.18
N ASP A 293 -0.35 -11.44 -17.07
CA ASP A 293 0.46 -11.76 -15.90
C ASP A 293 -0.24 -12.81 -15.03
N LYS A 294 0.45 -13.88 -14.68
CA LYS A 294 -0.02 -14.92 -13.78
C LYS A 294 0.92 -15.06 -12.61
N ALA A 295 0.36 -15.13 -11.42
CA ALA A 295 1.14 -15.44 -10.25
C ALA A 295 0.50 -16.56 -9.43
N TYR A 296 1.34 -17.32 -8.75
CA TYR A 296 0.92 -18.22 -7.69
C TYR A 296 1.81 -18.03 -6.47
N ALA A 297 1.25 -18.28 -5.29
CA ALA A 297 2.00 -18.30 -4.06
C ALA A 297 1.53 -19.44 -3.16
N VAL A 298 2.45 -19.98 -2.37
CA VAL A 298 2.18 -20.98 -1.34
C VAL A 298 2.85 -20.57 -0.04
N MET A 299 2.23 -20.87 1.08
CA MET A 299 2.74 -20.59 2.41
C MET A 299 2.52 -21.79 3.33
N LEU A 300 3.50 -22.06 4.17
CA LEU A 300 3.39 -22.98 5.30
C LEU A 300 3.88 -22.26 6.55
N GLY A 301 3.20 -22.50 7.65
CA GLY A 301 3.58 -21.89 8.92
C GLY A 301 3.17 -22.75 10.11
N TYR A 302 3.69 -22.35 11.25
CA TYR A 302 3.32 -22.92 12.53
C TYR A 302 3.21 -21.82 13.59
N GLU A 303 2.03 -21.75 14.20
CA GLU A 303 1.76 -20.88 15.34
C GLU A 303 1.92 -21.68 16.64
N MET A 304 2.98 -21.42 17.35
CA MET A 304 3.16 -21.89 18.71
C MET A 304 2.43 -20.92 19.65
N LYS A 305 1.25 -21.29 20.05
CA LYS A 305 0.34 -20.46 20.86
C LYS A 305 1.09 -19.69 21.94
N ASP A 306 0.84 -18.38 22.02
CA ASP A 306 1.39 -17.44 23.00
C ASP A 306 2.94 -17.38 22.99
N THR A 307 3.60 -17.81 21.92
CA THR A 307 5.06 -17.88 21.86
C THR A 307 5.62 -17.26 20.58
N VAL A 308 5.42 -17.93 19.46
CA VAL A 308 5.96 -17.52 18.16
C VAL A 308 5.13 -18.07 17.01
N THR A 309 4.97 -17.29 15.96
CA THR A 309 4.45 -17.73 14.66
C THR A 309 5.59 -17.70 13.67
N LEU A 310 5.84 -18.82 13.00
CA LEU A 310 6.83 -18.96 11.95
C LEU A 310 6.10 -19.23 10.63
N LYS A 311 6.52 -18.56 9.55
CA LYS A 311 5.99 -18.78 8.20
C LYS A 311 7.11 -18.84 7.19
N VAL A 312 6.98 -19.73 6.21
CA VAL A 312 7.79 -19.76 4.99
C VAL A 312 6.85 -19.64 3.80
N ALA A 313 7.22 -18.87 2.80
CA ALA A 313 6.42 -18.74 1.59
C ALA A 313 7.29 -18.69 0.34
N TYR A 314 6.67 -19.04 -0.77
CA TYR A 314 7.20 -18.92 -2.12
C TYR A 314 6.12 -18.34 -3.03
N SER A 315 6.50 -17.44 -3.93
CA SER A 315 5.66 -16.99 -5.03
C SER A 315 6.44 -16.90 -6.33
N SER A 316 5.72 -16.97 -7.44
CA SER A 316 6.27 -16.78 -8.77
C SER A 316 5.27 -16.02 -9.63
N VAL A 317 5.77 -15.04 -10.35
CA VAL A 317 5.04 -14.29 -11.40
C VAL A 317 5.64 -14.69 -12.73
N ASP A 318 4.82 -15.03 -13.72
CA ASP A 318 5.32 -15.44 -15.03
C ASP A 318 6.05 -14.29 -15.76
N ASP A 319 6.82 -14.64 -16.78
CA ASP A 319 7.72 -13.75 -17.52
C ASP A 319 7.11 -13.17 -18.82
N LYS A 320 5.79 -13.31 -19.01
CA LYS A 320 5.13 -13.00 -20.29
C LYS A 320 4.33 -11.73 -20.29
N GLY A 321 3.86 -11.32 -19.11
CA GLY A 321 3.14 -10.09 -18.91
C GLY A 321 4.04 -8.85 -18.88
N ALA A 322 3.47 -7.72 -18.48
CA ALA A 322 4.20 -6.46 -18.36
C ALA A 322 3.67 -5.57 -17.21
N ILE A 323 2.69 -6.05 -16.45
CA ILE A 323 1.98 -5.25 -15.45
C ILE A 323 2.33 -5.72 -14.05
N GLY A 324 2.52 -7.04 -13.89
CA GLY A 324 2.62 -7.65 -12.57
C GLY A 324 1.27 -7.81 -11.87
N VAL A 325 1.31 -8.13 -10.57
CA VAL A 325 0.12 -8.50 -9.78
C VAL A 325 0.02 -7.71 -8.47
N ALA A 326 0.42 -6.44 -8.50
CA ALA A 326 0.38 -5.54 -7.35
C ALA A 326 -0.99 -4.87 -7.16
N ASN A 327 -1.10 -4.06 -6.10
CA ASN A 327 -2.25 -3.20 -5.83
C ASN A 327 -2.44 -2.20 -6.98
N VAL A 328 -3.53 -2.31 -7.69
CA VAL A 328 -3.81 -1.45 -8.87
C VAL A 328 -4.05 0.01 -8.50
N ALA A 329 -4.32 0.29 -7.22
CA ALA A 329 -4.64 1.64 -6.74
C ALA A 329 -3.41 2.51 -6.45
N THR A 330 -2.23 1.91 -6.35
CA THR A 330 -1.08 2.55 -5.74
C THR A 330 0.20 2.37 -6.55
N GLY A 331 0.10 1.73 -7.72
CA GLY A 331 1.22 1.47 -8.58
C GLY A 331 2.08 2.70 -8.80
N ASN A 332 3.36 2.59 -8.48
CA ASN A 332 4.37 3.60 -8.76
C ASN A 332 5.31 3.05 -9.84
N SER A 333 5.40 3.77 -10.95
CA SER A 333 6.36 3.44 -11.98
C SER A 333 7.73 3.99 -11.59
N THR A 334 8.66 3.13 -11.29
CA THR A 334 10.05 3.54 -11.36
C THR A 334 10.54 3.41 -12.79
N THR A 335 10.94 4.50 -13.38
CA THR A 335 11.44 4.60 -14.76
C THR A 335 12.73 3.79 -15.00
N ASP A 336 13.33 3.24 -13.97
CA ASP A 336 14.58 2.50 -14.03
C ASP A 336 14.47 1.02 -13.62
N GLY A 337 13.26 0.54 -13.31
CA GLY A 337 13.04 -0.86 -12.91
C GLY A 337 13.69 -1.26 -11.57
N ARG A 338 14.33 -0.33 -10.86
CA ARG A 338 15.18 -0.65 -9.71
C ARG A 338 14.44 -0.95 -8.42
N ASN A 339 13.19 -0.50 -8.31
CA ASN A 339 12.43 -0.59 -7.04
C ASN A 339 11.10 -1.32 -7.15
N GLY A 340 10.97 -2.26 -8.08
CA GLY A 340 9.70 -2.94 -8.29
C GLY A 340 8.60 -2.00 -8.77
N SER A 341 7.34 -2.39 -8.63
CA SER A 341 6.20 -1.53 -8.97
C SER A 341 5.95 -0.43 -7.95
N GLY A 342 6.64 -0.44 -6.79
CA GLY A 342 6.38 0.45 -5.66
C GLY A 342 5.01 0.30 -5.02
N ALA A 343 4.18 -0.62 -5.52
CA ALA A 343 2.88 -0.95 -4.98
C ALA A 343 2.96 -2.26 -4.21
N GLN A 344 2.33 -2.31 -3.04
CA GLN A 344 2.21 -3.56 -2.28
C GLN A 344 1.42 -4.60 -3.08
N SER A 345 1.73 -5.86 -2.83
CA SER A 345 0.88 -6.98 -3.22
C SER A 345 0.31 -7.68 -1.98
N LYS A 346 -0.64 -8.58 -2.19
CA LYS A 346 -1.09 -9.51 -1.14
C LYS A 346 -0.52 -10.91 -1.30
N LEU A 347 0.56 -11.07 -2.05
CA LEU A 347 1.31 -12.32 -2.11
C LEU A 347 1.94 -12.61 -0.74
N TYR A 348 1.98 -13.88 -0.35
CA TYR A 348 2.54 -14.28 0.96
C TYR A 348 4.03 -13.95 1.14
N THR A 349 4.71 -13.62 0.05
CA THR A 349 6.14 -13.29 0.00
C THR A 349 6.43 -11.80 0.06
N GLU A 350 5.41 -10.92 0.13
CA GLU A 350 5.60 -9.46 0.09
C GLU A 350 6.66 -9.02 1.09
N LEU A 351 7.58 -8.17 0.64
CA LEU A 351 8.66 -7.62 1.43
C LEU A 351 8.11 -6.66 2.49
N TRP A 352 8.87 -6.45 3.53
CA TRP A 352 8.48 -5.49 4.57
C TRP A 352 8.67 -4.04 4.12
N TRP A 353 9.70 -3.78 3.29
CA TRP A 353 10.04 -2.45 2.78
C TRP A 353 10.05 -2.35 1.27
N GLY A 354 10.71 -3.27 0.59
CA GLY A 354 10.91 -3.27 -0.86
C GLY A 354 9.66 -3.69 -1.64
N TYR A 355 8.53 -2.98 -1.43
CA TYR A 355 7.25 -3.31 -2.04
C TYR A 355 7.30 -3.42 -3.55
N GLY A 356 6.55 -4.37 -4.09
CA GLY A 356 6.37 -4.56 -5.51
C GLY A 356 7.43 -5.42 -6.19
N ASN A 357 8.56 -5.69 -5.54
CA ASN A 357 9.56 -6.59 -6.12
C ASN A 357 8.99 -7.99 -6.37
N VAL A 358 8.21 -8.52 -5.43
CA VAL A 358 7.62 -9.87 -5.53
C VAL A 358 6.49 -9.98 -6.55
N SER A 359 5.86 -8.88 -6.89
CA SER A 359 4.72 -8.83 -7.81
C SER A 359 5.09 -8.41 -9.23
N THR A 360 6.35 -8.10 -9.47
CA THR A 360 6.89 -7.75 -10.78
C THR A 360 6.87 -8.96 -11.70
N THR A 361 6.60 -8.75 -12.99
CA THR A 361 6.67 -9.77 -14.03
C THR A 361 8.03 -10.47 -14.03
N GLY A 362 8.05 -11.79 -14.01
CA GLY A 362 9.27 -12.60 -13.98
C GLY A 362 9.92 -12.73 -12.60
N ALA A 363 9.23 -12.38 -11.51
CA ALA A 363 9.76 -12.50 -10.15
C ALA A 363 9.50 -13.89 -9.55
N ASP A 364 10.54 -14.47 -8.98
CA ASP A 364 10.51 -15.63 -8.09
C ASP A 364 10.92 -15.18 -6.69
N ALA A 365 10.03 -15.33 -5.70
CA ALA A 365 10.25 -14.79 -4.37
C ALA A 365 10.11 -15.84 -3.26
N TYR A 366 10.92 -15.68 -2.22
CA TYR A 366 10.94 -16.52 -1.02
C TYR A 366 10.89 -15.65 0.22
N SER A 367 10.14 -16.07 1.24
CA SER A 367 10.16 -15.41 2.54
C SER A 367 10.21 -16.39 3.70
N LEU A 368 10.84 -15.93 4.78
CA LEU A 368 10.83 -16.57 6.11
C LEU A 368 10.51 -15.48 7.11
N THR A 369 9.41 -15.61 7.84
CA THR A 369 9.02 -14.64 8.87
C THR A 369 8.81 -15.29 10.22
N ALA A 370 9.10 -14.52 11.26
CA ALA A 370 8.89 -14.88 12.66
C ALA A 370 8.22 -13.70 13.38
N GLU A 371 7.12 -13.97 14.07
CA GLU A 371 6.39 -13.02 14.90
C GLU A 371 6.29 -13.57 16.32
N ALA A 372 6.59 -12.77 17.34
CA ALA A 372 6.52 -13.18 18.73
C ALA A 372 6.12 -12.00 19.63
N THR A 373 5.35 -12.28 20.70
CA THR A 373 5.11 -11.32 21.78
C THR A 373 5.92 -11.74 23.00
N VAL A 374 6.79 -10.85 23.48
CA VAL A 374 7.70 -11.12 24.61
C VAL A 374 7.31 -10.26 25.82
N GLY A 375 7.10 -10.92 26.94
CA GLY A 375 6.70 -10.24 28.17
C GLY A 375 5.35 -9.53 28.01
N PRO A 376 5.07 -8.49 28.79
CA PRO A 376 3.86 -7.72 28.59
C PRO A 376 4.06 -6.74 27.42
N GLU A 377 3.39 -7.01 26.29
CA GLU A 377 3.18 -6.01 25.24
C GLU A 377 4.41 -5.58 24.42
N ILE A 378 5.43 -6.45 24.24
CA ILE A 378 6.51 -6.21 23.30
C ILE A 378 6.33 -7.18 22.13
N ASP A 379 6.00 -6.64 20.98
CA ASP A 379 5.87 -7.41 19.75
C ASP A 379 7.17 -7.34 18.95
N LEU A 380 7.64 -8.50 18.52
CA LEU A 380 8.84 -8.69 17.73
C LEU A 380 8.46 -9.26 16.39
N PHE A 381 9.01 -8.70 15.34
CA PHE A 381 8.94 -9.25 14.00
C PHE A 381 10.34 -9.39 13.43
N ALA A 382 10.60 -10.50 12.73
CA ALA A 382 11.79 -10.71 11.92
C ALA A 382 11.39 -11.32 10.58
N GLY A 383 11.88 -10.74 9.49
CA GLY A 383 11.65 -11.20 8.13
C GLY A 383 12.97 -11.36 7.38
N TYR A 384 13.07 -12.41 6.59
CA TYR A 384 14.07 -12.59 5.55
C TYR A 384 13.37 -12.83 4.24
N TYR A 385 13.75 -12.08 3.22
CA TYR A 385 13.14 -12.12 1.90
C TYR A 385 14.23 -12.21 0.84
N PHE A 386 13.94 -12.95 -0.22
CA PHE A 386 14.78 -13.04 -1.39
C PHE A 386 13.89 -13.02 -2.64
N VAL A 387 14.23 -12.18 -3.60
CA VAL A 387 13.52 -12.07 -4.88
C VAL A 387 14.56 -12.15 -5.99
N ASP A 388 14.30 -13.01 -6.97
CA ASP A 388 15.03 -13.10 -8.23
C ASP A 388 14.08 -12.66 -9.37
N VAL A 389 14.47 -11.66 -10.14
CA VAL A 389 13.67 -11.13 -11.25
C VAL A 389 14.37 -11.43 -12.56
N ASP A 390 13.69 -12.08 -13.52
CA ASP A 390 14.25 -12.35 -14.85
C ASP A 390 14.59 -11.02 -15.55
N PRO A 391 15.86 -10.74 -15.84
CA PRO A 391 16.29 -9.50 -16.48
C PRO A 391 15.69 -9.29 -17.86
N LYS A 392 15.21 -10.33 -18.52
CA LYS A 392 14.51 -10.22 -19.82
C LYS A 392 13.20 -9.46 -19.71
N THR A 393 12.54 -9.49 -18.57
CA THR A 393 11.33 -8.73 -18.31
C THR A 393 11.61 -7.23 -18.14
N LEU A 394 12.82 -6.88 -17.67
CA LEU A 394 13.26 -5.51 -17.45
C LEU A 394 13.93 -4.89 -18.70
N LEU A 395 14.77 -5.65 -19.38
CA LEU A 395 15.58 -5.20 -20.53
C LEU A 395 15.07 -5.69 -21.88
N GLY A 396 14.13 -6.64 -21.91
CA GLY A 396 13.64 -7.26 -23.14
C GLY A 396 14.77 -7.91 -23.92
N ALA A 397 14.81 -7.66 -25.22
CA ALA A 397 15.83 -8.23 -26.12
C ALA A 397 17.25 -7.68 -25.91
N ALA A 398 17.41 -6.65 -25.06
CA ALA A 398 18.71 -6.10 -24.71
C ALA A 398 19.40 -6.83 -23.56
N ALA A 399 18.69 -7.74 -22.87
CA ALA A 399 19.24 -8.54 -21.79
C ALA A 399 20.38 -9.44 -22.27
N GLY A 400 21.51 -9.40 -21.57
CA GLY A 400 22.66 -10.27 -21.78
C GLY A 400 22.54 -11.56 -20.94
N ASP A 401 23.42 -12.52 -21.23
CA ASP A 401 23.44 -13.81 -20.49
C ASP A 401 23.92 -13.65 -19.02
N ASP A 402 24.61 -12.55 -18.69
CA ASP A 402 25.14 -12.26 -17.36
C ASP A 402 24.28 -11.23 -16.59
N ASP A 403 23.23 -10.72 -17.20
CA ASP A 403 22.33 -9.79 -16.53
C ASP A 403 21.51 -10.51 -15.46
N ARG A 404 21.30 -9.84 -14.31
CA ARG A 404 20.49 -10.37 -13.21
C ARG A 404 19.96 -9.23 -12.36
N ARG A 405 18.91 -9.51 -11.60
CA ARG A 405 18.44 -8.67 -10.52
C ARG A 405 17.99 -9.55 -9.37
N GLU A 406 18.71 -9.47 -8.27
CA GLU A 406 18.39 -10.17 -7.03
C GLU A 406 18.17 -9.13 -5.91
N VAL A 407 17.13 -9.30 -5.12
CA VAL A 407 16.83 -8.44 -3.96
C VAL A 407 16.83 -9.31 -2.71
N THR A 408 17.64 -8.94 -1.73
CA THR A 408 17.63 -9.55 -0.41
C THR A 408 17.24 -8.53 0.63
N GLU A 409 16.19 -8.80 1.40
CA GLU A 409 15.77 -7.92 2.49
C GLU A 409 15.77 -8.67 3.83
N ILE A 410 16.27 -8.00 4.88
CA ILE A 410 16.13 -8.43 6.27
C ILE A 410 15.43 -7.31 7.02
N ALA A 411 14.28 -7.59 7.60
CA ALA A 411 13.53 -6.64 8.42
C ALA A 411 13.45 -7.12 9.87
N LEU A 412 13.76 -6.25 10.81
CA LEU A 412 13.66 -6.48 12.25
C LEU A 412 12.83 -5.35 12.85
N VAL A 413 11.70 -5.69 13.49
CA VAL A 413 10.79 -4.69 14.05
C VAL A 413 10.50 -5.02 15.51
N VAL A 414 10.53 -3.98 16.35
CA VAL A 414 10.13 -4.04 17.76
C VAL A 414 9.03 -3.02 17.97
N SER A 415 7.89 -3.46 18.47
CA SER A 415 6.76 -2.58 18.74
C SER A 415 6.29 -2.72 20.17
N LYS A 416 5.79 -1.63 20.75
CA LYS A 416 5.20 -1.61 22.08
C LYS A 416 4.18 -0.50 22.21
N SER A 417 3.07 -0.82 22.88
CA SER A 417 2.06 0.17 23.31
C SER A 417 2.31 0.64 24.75
N PHE A 418 2.20 1.95 24.96
CA PHE A 418 2.26 2.62 26.25
C PHE A 418 0.93 3.36 26.50
N GLY A 419 -0.12 2.61 26.84
CA GLY A 419 -1.48 3.14 26.89
C GLY A 419 -1.94 3.55 25.49
N PRO A 420 -2.28 4.82 25.24
CA PRO A 420 -2.71 5.27 23.91
C PRO A 420 -1.56 5.53 22.93
N LEU A 421 -0.29 5.44 23.37
CA LEU A 421 0.88 5.64 22.54
C LEU A 421 1.42 4.31 22.04
N ASP A 422 1.32 4.06 20.75
CA ASP A 422 1.97 2.96 20.05
C ASP A 422 3.33 3.42 19.52
N THR A 423 4.35 2.59 19.70
CA THR A 423 5.71 2.85 19.25
C THR A 423 6.24 1.68 18.46
N SER A 424 6.97 1.97 17.39
CA SER A 424 7.66 0.95 16.61
C SER A 424 9.03 1.44 16.18
N LEU A 425 10.01 0.55 16.27
CA LEU A 425 11.36 0.73 15.77
C LEU A 425 11.63 -0.37 14.76
N ALA A 426 12.00 -0.01 13.54
CA ALA A 426 12.34 -0.95 12.48
C ALA A 426 13.78 -0.74 12.02
N TYR A 427 14.51 -1.84 11.82
CA TYR A 427 15.76 -1.88 11.10
C TYR A 427 15.58 -2.77 9.87
N ILE A 428 15.94 -2.24 8.70
CA ILE A 428 15.86 -2.95 7.44
C ILE A 428 17.24 -2.93 6.78
N TYR A 429 17.69 -4.09 6.35
CA TYR A 429 18.83 -4.26 5.46
C TYR A 429 18.29 -4.68 4.11
N ASP A 430 18.59 -3.92 3.08
CA ASP A 430 18.18 -4.17 1.70
C ASP A 430 19.43 -4.21 0.82
N ASP A 431 19.58 -5.30 0.06
CA ASP A 431 20.70 -5.54 -0.83
C ASP A 431 20.15 -5.88 -2.22
N VAL A 432 20.42 -5.02 -3.16
CA VAL A 432 20.01 -5.16 -4.57
C VAL A 432 21.26 -5.43 -5.39
N ASP A 433 21.45 -6.68 -5.78
CA ASP A 433 22.48 -7.10 -6.73
C ASP A 433 21.91 -6.97 -8.15
N GLU A 434 22.27 -5.90 -8.83
CA GLU A 434 21.76 -5.59 -10.15
C GLU A 434 22.89 -5.53 -11.16
N LYS A 435 22.85 -6.42 -12.14
CA LYS A 435 23.78 -6.49 -13.25
C LYS A 435 23.04 -6.28 -14.56
N LEU A 436 22.47 -5.10 -14.71
CA LEU A 436 21.77 -4.64 -15.91
C LEU A 436 22.66 -3.58 -16.54
N SER A 437 23.05 -3.62 -17.77
CA SER A 437 23.79 -2.65 -18.60
C SER A 437 24.70 -1.58 -17.91
N THR A 438 24.41 -1.18 -16.69
CA THR A 438 25.20 -0.39 -15.75
C THR A 438 25.21 -1.12 -14.42
N ASN A 439 26.37 -1.52 -13.92
CA ASN A 439 26.50 -2.21 -12.63
C ASN A 439 26.18 -1.24 -11.50
N ASP A 440 25.12 -1.51 -10.78
CA ASP A 440 24.74 -0.71 -9.61
C ASP A 440 24.24 -1.63 -8.48
N ASP A 441 25.14 -2.48 -7.97
CA ASP A 441 24.87 -3.18 -6.71
C ASP A 441 24.70 -2.13 -5.63
N THR A 442 23.62 -2.22 -4.87
CA THR A 442 23.28 -1.25 -3.85
C THR A 442 22.91 -1.94 -2.55
N THR A 443 23.62 -1.60 -1.51
CA THR A 443 23.28 -1.99 -0.15
C THR A 443 22.71 -0.78 0.58
N THR A 444 21.54 -0.91 1.17
CA THR A 444 20.90 0.14 1.96
C THR A 444 20.45 -0.42 3.31
N GLN A 445 20.70 0.33 4.35
CA GLN A 445 20.22 0.04 5.69
C GLN A 445 19.31 1.16 6.14
N HIS A 446 18.15 0.83 6.69
CA HIS A 446 17.19 1.80 7.18
C HIS A 446 17.00 1.63 8.69
N LEU A 447 16.88 2.74 9.39
CA LEU A 447 16.42 2.80 10.76
C LEU A 447 15.20 3.71 10.81
N GLN A 448 14.06 3.18 11.27
CA GLN A 448 12.78 3.88 11.24
C GLN A 448 12.12 3.88 12.61
N VAL A 449 11.54 5.00 12.99
CA VAL A 449 10.77 5.19 14.22
C VAL A 449 9.37 5.66 13.88
N TYR A 450 8.37 4.95 14.38
CA TYR A 450 6.97 5.33 14.30
C TYR A 450 6.41 5.57 15.70
N LEU A 451 5.73 6.67 15.88
CA LEU A 451 4.98 6.99 17.08
C LEU A 451 3.54 7.32 16.70
N THR A 452 2.58 6.62 17.28
CA THR A 452 1.16 6.86 17.03
C THR A 452 0.43 7.03 18.36
N TYR A 453 -0.14 8.19 18.58
CA TYR A 453 -0.97 8.46 19.77
C TYR A 453 -2.45 8.41 19.37
N ASN A 454 -3.18 7.44 19.91
CA ASN A 454 -4.59 7.20 19.62
C ASN A 454 -5.48 7.88 20.68
N PHE A 455 -6.63 8.44 20.26
CA PHE A 455 -7.60 9.07 21.18
C PHE A 455 -9.05 8.93 20.72
#